data_376fa1609758609980d7c49b5028102d
#
_entry.id   376fa1609758609980d7c49b5028102d
#
_cell.length_a   1.000
_cell.length_b   1.000
_cell.length_c   1.000
_cell.angle_alpha   90.00
_cell.angle_beta   90.00
_cell.angle_gamma   90.00
#
_symmetry.space_group_name_H-M   'P 1'
#
loop_
_entity.id
_entity.type
_entity.pdbx_description
1 polymer ?
#
loop_
_entity_poly.entity_id
_entity_poly.type
_entity_poly.pdbx_seq_one_letter_code
_entity_poly.pdbx_strand_id
1 'polypeptide(L)'
;MENKTTNLCKILLIEDDVVTNFITTSKLNNLGYSNITAVENGKEAIDYLKDNKPDLIVLDLNMPIMDGFEFMESKEQNCICMGVPIVIVTSSGRPSDKEKAKTFLDVISYLEKPLNYDKLQKILMSLRQCLK
;
A
#
# COMPACT_ATOMS: atom_id res chain seq x y z
N MET A 1 10.85 -28.44 -1.09
CA MET A 1 10.57 -28.01 -1.08
C MET A 1 10.45 -27.27 -1.23
N GLU A 2 10.52 -26.95 -1.14
CA GLU A 2 10.29 -26.30 -1.17
C GLU A 2 10.13 -25.37 -1.42
N ASN A 3 10.14 -25.32 -1.58
CA ASN A 3 10.04 -24.34 -1.78
C ASN A 3 9.47 -23.56 -1.76
N LYS A 4 9.05 -24.20 -1.20
CA LYS A 4 8.33 -23.14 -1.04
C LYS A 4 9.01 -21.92 -1.04
N THR A 5 9.01 -21.26 -1.92
CA THR A 5 9.78 -20.08 -1.93
C THR A 5 9.01 -18.94 -1.36
N THR A 6 9.67 -18.14 -0.54
CA THR A 6 9.13 -16.88 -0.06
C THR A 6 9.16 -15.88 -1.20
N ASN A 7 8.07 -15.17 -1.40
CA ASN A 7 8.01 -14.10 -2.36
C ASN A 7 8.79 -12.90 -1.82
N LEU A 8 9.71 -12.35 -2.62
CA LEU A 8 10.58 -11.24 -2.20
C LEU A 8 9.95 -9.87 -2.36
N CYS A 9 8.70 -9.81 -2.80
CA CYS A 9 7.97 -8.55 -2.95
C CYS A 9 7.88 -7.81 -1.62
N LYS A 10 8.31 -6.55 -1.62
CA LYS A 10 8.26 -5.71 -0.42
C LYS A 10 6.98 -4.89 -0.45
N ILE A 11 6.19 -5.01 0.60
CA ILE A 11 4.90 -4.32 0.70
C ILE A 11 4.92 -3.39 1.90
N LEU A 12 4.54 -2.13 1.67
CA LEU A 12 4.35 -1.17 2.75
C LEU A 12 2.87 -0.94 2.96
N LEU A 13 2.39 -1.19 4.18
CA LEU A 13 1.01 -0.91 4.58
C LEU A 13 1.00 0.40 5.34
N ILE A 14 0.16 1.34 4.91
CA ILE A 14 0.01 2.63 5.58
C ILE A 14 -1.44 2.72 6.06
N GLU A 15 -1.65 2.46 7.36
CA GLU A 15 -2.96 2.31 7.96
C GLU A 15 -2.83 2.56 9.46
N ASP A 16 -3.67 3.42 10.03
CA ASP A 16 -3.56 3.74 11.46
C ASP A 16 -4.18 2.70 12.39
N ASP A 17 -5.05 1.83 11.86
CA ASP A 17 -5.68 0.80 12.69
C ASP A 17 -4.77 -0.42 12.81
N VAL A 18 -4.24 -0.60 14.02
CA VAL A 18 -3.30 -1.70 14.31
C VAL A 18 -3.93 -3.07 14.04
N VAL A 19 -5.21 -3.23 14.36
CA VAL A 19 -5.91 -4.50 14.13
C VAL A 19 -6.02 -4.77 12.63
N THR A 20 -6.37 -3.77 11.85
CA THR A 20 -6.43 -3.91 10.39
C THR A 20 -5.05 -4.28 9.83
N ASN A 21 -3.98 -3.66 10.31
CA ASN A 21 -2.62 -3.99 9.88
C ASN A 21 -2.29 -5.45 10.19
N PHE A 22 -2.67 -5.91 11.39
CA PHE A 22 -2.40 -7.29 11.78
C PHE A 22 -3.14 -8.28 10.87
N ILE A 23 -4.41 -8.00 10.60
CA ILE A 23 -5.23 -8.89 9.76
C ILE A 23 -4.68 -8.91 8.33
N THR A 24 -4.38 -7.75 7.77
CA THR A 24 -3.85 -7.66 6.41
C THR A 24 -2.51 -8.37 6.29
N THR A 25 -1.63 -8.16 7.26
CA THR A 25 -0.33 -8.83 7.27
C THR A 25 -0.49 -10.35 7.32
N SER A 26 -1.39 -10.83 8.18
CA SER A 26 -1.64 -12.28 8.31
C SER A 26 -2.17 -12.87 7.01
N LYS A 27 -3.12 -12.18 6.38
CA LYS A 27 -3.68 -12.65 5.11
C LYS A 27 -2.62 -12.70 4.01
N LEU A 28 -1.79 -11.66 3.93
CA LEU A 28 -0.73 -11.61 2.93
C LEU A 28 0.33 -12.68 3.20
N ASN A 29 0.65 -12.93 4.47
CA ASN A 29 1.58 -14.01 4.81
C ASN A 29 1.04 -15.36 4.32
N ASN A 30 -0.25 -15.60 4.48
CA ASN A 30 -0.87 -16.84 4.02
C ASN A 30 -0.82 -16.97 2.50
N LEU A 31 -0.74 -15.86 1.78
CA LEU A 31 -0.63 -15.85 0.33
C LEU A 31 0.82 -15.94 -0.14
N GLY A 32 1.77 -16.04 0.77
CA GLY A 32 3.19 -16.19 0.43
C GLY A 32 4.01 -14.91 0.49
N TYR A 33 3.43 -13.80 0.91
CA TYR A 33 4.14 -12.52 1.02
C TYR A 33 4.58 -12.31 2.45
N SER A 34 5.88 -12.30 2.71
CA SER A 34 6.40 -12.20 4.07
C SER A 34 7.16 -10.91 4.35
N ASN A 35 7.52 -10.14 3.32
CA ASN A 35 8.26 -8.90 3.51
C ASN A 35 7.30 -7.72 3.56
N ILE A 36 6.64 -7.56 4.72
CA ILE A 36 5.58 -6.58 4.90
C ILE A 36 5.96 -5.68 6.07
N THR A 37 5.91 -4.38 5.84
CA THR A 37 6.14 -3.37 6.87
C THR A 37 4.85 -2.55 7.00
N ALA A 38 4.41 -2.29 8.22
CA ALA A 38 3.23 -1.47 8.47
C ALA A 38 3.64 -0.22 9.23
N VAL A 39 3.11 0.93 8.77
CA VAL A 39 3.26 2.20 9.47
C VAL A 39 1.87 2.79 9.68
N GLU A 40 1.74 3.76 10.61
CA GLU A 40 0.44 4.17 11.10
C GLU A 40 -0.04 5.52 10.61
N ASN A 41 0.79 6.23 9.86
CA ASN A 41 0.38 7.51 9.27
C ASN A 41 1.32 7.89 8.15
N GLY A 42 0.96 8.97 7.44
CA GLY A 42 1.74 9.40 6.29
C GLY A 42 3.13 9.88 6.63
N LYS A 43 3.30 10.49 7.84
CA LYS A 43 4.62 10.97 8.25
C LYS A 43 5.59 9.81 8.46
N GLU A 44 5.13 8.75 9.14
CA GLU A 44 5.94 7.56 9.31
C GLU A 44 6.28 6.93 7.97
N ALA A 45 5.33 6.95 7.04
CA ALA A 45 5.55 6.41 5.71
C ALA A 45 6.64 7.19 4.97
N ILE A 46 6.59 8.51 5.01
CA ILE A 46 7.61 9.34 4.36
C ILE A 46 8.99 9.05 4.95
N ASP A 47 9.07 8.96 6.28
CA ASP A 47 10.34 8.66 6.94
C ASP A 47 10.88 7.29 6.51
N TYR A 48 10.01 6.29 6.44
CA TYR A 48 10.40 4.95 6.00
C TYR A 48 10.93 4.97 4.56
N LEU A 49 10.25 5.71 3.68
CA LEU A 49 10.58 5.72 2.25
C LEU A 49 11.88 6.46 1.93
N LYS A 50 12.41 7.22 2.89
CA LYS A 50 13.71 7.88 2.67
C LYS A 50 14.84 6.86 2.53
N ASP A 51 14.72 5.72 3.20
CA ASP A 51 15.77 4.70 3.21
C ASP A 51 15.32 3.35 2.63
N ASN A 52 14.06 3.22 2.24
CA ASN A 52 13.50 1.96 1.79
C ASN A 52 12.63 2.17 0.56
N LYS A 53 12.70 1.24 -0.38
CA LYS A 53 11.88 1.30 -1.59
C LYS A 53 11.03 0.03 -1.69
N PRO A 54 9.76 0.09 -1.31
CA PRO A 54 8.88 -1.08 -1.46
C PRO A 54 8.51 -1.29 -2.93
N ASP A 55 7.95 -2.45 -3.20
CA ASP A 55 7.44 -2.77 -4.53
C ASP A 55 5.97 -2.40 -4.67
N LEU A 56 5.27 -2.27 -3.56
CA LEU A 56 3.87 -1.86 -3.54
C LEU A 56 3.57 -1.11 -2.25
N ILE A 57 2.78 -0.05 -2.36
CA ILE A 57 2.25 0.69 -1.20
C ILE A 57 0.75 0.46 -1.15
N VAL A 58 0.26 0.03 0.01
CA VAL A 58 -1.19 -0.08 0.28
C VAL A 58 -1.52 1.05 1.25
N LEU A 59 -2.39 1.97 0.84
CA LEU A 59 -2.58 3.24 1.52
C LEU A 59 -4.03 3.47 1.89
N ASP A 60 -4.29 3.77 3.18
CA ASP A 60 -5.58 4.29 3.61
C ASP A 60 -5.55 5.82 3.49
N LEU A 61 -6.69 6.40 3.13
CA LEU A 61 -6.80 7.86 3.00
C LEU A 61 -7.01 8.56 4.34
N ASN A 62 -7.65 7.88 5.30
CA ASN A 62 -8.06 8.51 6.56
C ASN A 62 -7.15 8.11 7.70
N MET A 63 -6.19 8.97 8.03
CA MET A 63 -5.23 8.72 9.10
C MET A 63 -4.93 10.04 9.82
N PRO A 64 -4.54 9.96 11.12
CA PRO A 64 -4.14 11.17 11.83
C PRO A 64 -2.76 11.66 11.38
N ILE A 65 -2.41 12.87 11.80
CA ILE A 65 -1.10 13.51 11.59
C ILE A 65 -0.87 13.89 10.14
N MET A 66 -0.80 12.91 9.23
CA MET A 66 -0.69 13.12 7.80
C MET A 66 -1.55 12.06 7.12
N ASP A 67 -2.63 12.49 6.47
CA ASP A 67 -3.55 11.55 5.82
C ASP A 67 -2.99 11.08 4.47
N GLY A 68 -3.75 10.21 3.79
CA GLY A 68 -3.27 9.60 2.56
C GLY A 68 -3.04 10.59 1.42
N PHE A 69 -3.90 11.59 1.29
CA PHE A 69 -3.70 12.59 0.24
C PHE A 69 -2.49 13.46 0.53
N GLU A 70 -2.33 13.88 1.78
CA GLU A 70 -1.15 14.65 2.19
C GLU A 70 0.12 13.86 1.98
N PHE A 71 0.08 12.57 2.28
CA PHE A 71 1.21 11.67 2.05
C PHE A 71 1.59 11.64 0.56
N MET A 72 0.58 11.46 -0.31
CA MET A 72 0.86 11.38 -1.75
C MET A 72 1.37 12.71 -2.30
N GLU A 73 0.83 13.83 -1.81
CA GLU A 73 1.31 15.16 -2.20
C GLU A 73 2.77 15.36 -1.80
N SER A 74 3.11 15.02 -0.57
CA SER A 74 4.48 15.14 -0.08
C SER A 74 5.44 14.25 -0.87
N LYS A 75 5.00 13.03 -1.15
CA LYS A 75 5.78 12.06 -1.89
C LYS A 75 6.11 12.57 -3.29
N GLU A 76 5.11 13.13 -3.98
CA GLU A 76 5.33 13.66 -5.34
C GLU A 76 6.18 14.93 -5.33
N GLN A 77 5.90 15.85 -4.40
CA GLN A 77 6.66 17.08 -4.33
C GLN A 77 8.13 16.86 -4.06
N ASN A 78 8.45 15.85 -3.29
CA ASN A 78 9.84 15.55 -2.92
C ASN A 78 10.45 14.42 -3.73
N CYS A 79 9.75 13.94 -4.74
CA CYS A 79 10.21 12.89 -5.64
C CYS A 79 10.67 11.64 -4.90
N ILE A 80 9.92 11.23 -3.87
CA ILE A 80 10.25 10.09 -3.03
C ILE A 80 9.67 8.83 -3.66
N CYS A 81 10.51 7.84 -3.94
CA CYS A 81 10.10 6.53 -4.46
C CYS A 81 9.13 6.65 -5.65
N MET A 82 9.46 7.51 -6.61
CA MET A 82 8.64 7.67 -7.80
C MET A 82 8.55 6.35 -8.56
N GLY A 83 7.36 6.04 -9.05
CA GLY A 83 7.13 4.82 -9.81
C GLY A 83 6.72 3.61 -8.99
N VAL A 84 6.78 3.70 -7.67
CA VAL A 84 6.27 2.60 -6.83
C VAL A 84 4.74 2.67 -6.85
N PRO A 85 4.05 1.59 -7.27
CA PRO A 85 2.60 1.63 -7.38
C PRO A 85 1.91 1.74 -6.02
N ILE A 86 0.81 2.47 -6.01
CA ILE A 86 -0.01 2.68 -4.81
C ILE A 86 -1.40 2.11 -5.06
N VAL A 87 -1.84 1.25 -4.14
CA VAL A 87 -3.23 0.78 -4.08
C VAL A 87 -3.88 1.46 -2.89
N ILE A 88 -4.93 2.22 -3.15
CA ILE A 88 -5.69 2.87 -2.07
C ILE A 88 -6.73 1.88 -1.56
N VAL A 89 -6.78 1.71 -0.23
CA VAL A 89 -7.78 0.86 0.43
C VAL A 89 -8.41 1.69 1.54
N THR A 90 -9.64 2.13 1.34
CA THR A 90 -10.26 3.10 2.25
C THR A 90 -11.74 2.84 2.38
N SER A 91 -12.33 3.31 3.50
CA SER A 91 -13.78 3.25 3.68
C SER A 91 -14.50 4.35 2.91
N SER A 92 -13.79 5.31 2.32
CA SER A 92 -14.41 6.39 1.58
C SER A 92 -14.90 5.92 0.21
N GLY A 93 -16.22 6.02 -0.01
CA GLY A 93 -16.79 5.79 -1.33
C GLY A 93 -17.12 7.07 -2.07
N ARG A 94 -16.67 8.23 -1.56
CA ARG A 94 -17.03 9.51 -2.16
C ARG A 94 -16.42 9.67 -3.56
N PRO A 95 -17.24 10.06 -4.54
CA PRO A 95 -16.69 10.28 -5.89
C PRO A 95 -15.57 11.31 -5.93
N SER A 96 -15.63 12.36 -5.09
CA SER A 96 -14.59 13.38 -5.06
C SER A 96 -13.24 12.80 -4.64
N ASP A 97 -13.24 11.85 -3.70
CA ASP A 97 -11.99 11.21 -3.29
C ASP A 97 -11.43 10.32 -4.39
N LYS A 98 -12.31 9.59 -5.07
CA LYS A 98 -11.89 8.75 -6.18
C LYS A 98 -11.29 9.57 -7.32
N GLU A 99 -11.92 10.70 -7.64
CA GLU A 99 -11.41 11.58 -8.69
C GLU A 99 -10.08 12.21 -8.29
N LYS A 100 -9.96 12.65 -7.04
CA LYS A 100 -8.71 13.22 -6.57
C LYS A 100 -7.58 12.19 -6.60
N ALA A 101 -7.89 10.94 -6.24
CA ALA A 101 -6.90 9.87 -6.26
C ALA A 101 -6.30 9.65 -7.65
N LYS A 102 -7.11 9.83 -8.68
CA LYS A 102 -6.65 9.63 -10.07
C LYS A 102 -5.63 10.67 -10.51
N THR A 103 -5.51 11.78 -9.79
CA THR A 103 -4.55 12.82 -10.17
C THR A 103 -3.12 12.48 -9.76
N PHE A 104 -2.93 11.46 -8.95
CA PHE A 104 -1.60 11.04 -8.50
C PHE A 104 -1.06 9.96 -9.43
N LEU A 105 0.18 10.15 -9.88
CA LEU A 105 0.75 9.34 -10.95
C LEU A 105 0.90 7.86 -10.61
N ASP A 106 1.21 7.56 -9.36
CA ASP A 106 1.54 6.20 -8.98
C ASP A 106 0.34 5.37 -8.50
N VAL A 107 -0.84 5.99 -8.39
CA VAL A 107 -2.04 5.26 -7.97
C VAL A 107 -2.52 4.36 -9.09
N ILE A 108 -2.57 3.05 -8.82
CA ILE A 108 -3.00 2.07 -9.82
C ILE A 108 -4.38 1.49 -9.54
N SER A 109 -4.87 1.62 -8.30
CA SER A 109 -6.18 1.05 -7.96
C SER A 109 -6.76 1.74 -6.72
N TYR A 110 -8.08 1.78 -6.64
CA TYR A 110 -8.82 2.35 -5.51
C TYR A 110 -9.84 1.30 -5.08
N LEU A 111 -9.63 0.74 -3.90
CA LEU A 111 -10.49 -0.32 -3.37
C LEU A 111 -11.20 0.18 -2.11
N GLU A 112 -12.50 -0.08 -2.02
CA GLU A 112 -13.27 0.28 -0.84
C GLU A 112 -13.22 -0.86 0.17
N LYS A 113 -13.13 -0.50 1.45
CA LYS A 113 -13.18 -1.49 2.54
C LYS A 113 -14.60 -2.09 2.63
N PRO A 114 -14.72 -3.35 3.01
CA PRO A 114 -13.65 -4.26 3.44
C PRO A 114 -12.80 -4.73 2.26
N LEU A 115 -11.50 -4.88 2.52
CA LEU A 115 -10.53 -5.23 1.47
C LEU A 115 -10.83 -6.61 0.90
N ASN A 116 -10.94 -6.65 -0.42
CA ASN A 116 -11.07 -7.91 -1.15
C ASN A 116 -9.66 -8.43 -1.44
N TYR A 117 -9.25 -9.47 -0.72
CA TYR A 117 -7.90 -10.00 -0.84
C TYR A 117 -7.63 -10.67 -2.17
N ASP A 118 -8.67 -11.17 -2.84
CA ASP A 118 -8.50 -11.72 -4.19
C ASP A 118 -8.11 -10.63 -5.18
N LYS A 119 -8.72 -9.45 -5.06
CA LYS A 119 -8.34 -8.32 -5.90
C LYS A 119 -6.92 -7.87 -5.62
N LEU A 120 -6.55 -7.78 -4.34
CA LEU A 120 -5.19 -7.38 -3.98
C LEU A 120 -4.18 -8.39 -4.49
N GLN A 121 -4.47 -9.69 -4.36
CA GLN A 121 -3.57 -10.73 -4.87
C GLN A 121 -3.39 -10.62 -6.37
N LYS A 122 -4.46 -10.34 -7.12
CA LYS A 122 -4.36 -10.16 -8.56
C LYS A 122 -3.46 -8.99 -8.92
N ILE A 123 -3.58 -7.90 -8.17
CA ILE A 123 -2.70 -6.74 -8.37
C ILE A 123 -1.25 -7.13 -8.11
N LEU A 124 -0.99 -7.81 -6.99
CA LEU A 124 0.36 -8.25 -6.66
C LEU A 124 0.94 -9.16 -7.74
N MET A 125 0.13 -10.08 -8.24
CA MET A 125 0.59 -11.00 -9.28
C MET A 125 0.85 -10.31 -10.62
N SER A 126 0.27 -9.12 -10.83
CA SER A 126 0.51 -8.36 -12.05
C SER A 126 1.78 -7.52 -12.00
N LEU A 127 2.38 -7.36 -10.81
CA LEU A 127 3.59 -6.56 -10.65
C LEU A 127 4.81 -7.42 -10.92
N ARG A 128 5.67 -6.95 -11.82
CA ARG A 128 6.83 -7.73 -12.24
C ARG A 128 7.73 -8.11 -11.07
N GLN A 129 7.96 -7.18 -10.14
CA GLN A 129 8.84 -7.41 -9.01
C GLN A 129 8.29 -8.43 -8.02
N CYS A 130 6.99 -8.70 -8.08
CA CYS A 130 6.31 -9.58 -7.14
C CYS A 130 5.95 -10.93 -7.74
N LEU A 131 6.35 -11.17 -8.97
CA LEU A 131 6.14 -12.47 -9.62
C LEU A 131 7.14 -13.49 -9.12
N LYS A 132 6.69 -14.75 -9.07
CA LYS A 132 7.58 -15.84 -8.71
C LYS A 132 7.46 -16.98 -9.68
#